data_1dfce39d35c0a5f874b9dc828f7f5e54
#
_entry.id   1dfce39d35c0a5f874b9dc828f7f5e54
#
_cell.length_a   1.000
_cell.length_b   1.000
_cell.length_c   1.000
_cell.angle_alpha   90.00
_cell.angle_beta   90.00
_cell.angle_gamma   90.00
#
_symmetry.space_group_name_H-M   'P 1'
#
loop_
_entity.id
_entity.type
_entity.pdbx_description
1 polymer ?
#
loop_
_entity_poly.entity_id
_entity_poly.type
_entity_poly.pdbx_seq_one_letter_code
_entity_poly.pdbx_strand_id
1 'polypeptide(L)'
;MTRLERNANIAAVVVPFLGVITAAALLWNHFLGPRDLVIFAVMYLLSALGVTVGFHRLLTHRAFQTRPWLRYTLAILGSMSLQGGVIDWVADHRKHHTFTDEEGDPHSPHAGHGAGLRGMVAGLWHAHVGWLFETHGQASSKRFAPDLVEDPTMRAINKSFPLIALGSLAVPFLLGFVLSGGSLVAGGLSALLWAGLVRIFLVHHITWSINSICHFFGSRRFETDDQSTNVFWLALPSLGEAWHHNHHAFPQSAFHGLRWYELDPSGWLILALARVGLAWDVVRVTPEKATAKLAGS
;
A
#
# COMPACT_ATOMS: atom_id res chain seq x y z
N MET A 1 9.91 9.08 17.24
CA MET A 1 8.43 9.08 17.22
C MET A 1 7.87 9.72 18.48
N THR A 2 6.96 10.69 18.35
CA THR A 2 6.27 11.33 19.48
C THR A 2 5.21 10.41 20.07
N ARG A 3 4.73 10.73 21.29
CA ARG A 3 3.62 9.98 21.92
C ARG A 3 2.34 10.04 21.08
N LEU A 4 2.09 11.18 20.43
CA LEU A 4 0.90 11.36 19.58
C LEU A 4 0.97 10.47 18.34
N GLU A 5 2.11 10.45 17.64
CA GLU A 5 2.33 9.58 16.48
C GLU A 5 2.19 8.10 16.84
N ARG A 6 2.80 7.68 17.97
CA ARG A 6 2.65 6.30 18.43
C ARG A 6 1.20 5.94 18.75
N ASN A 7 0.46 6.80 19.42
CA ASN A 7 -0.94 6.56 19.73
C ASN A 7 -1.80 6.54 18.45
N ALA A 8 -1.50 7.38 17.46
CA ALA A 8 -2.17 7.35 16.17
C ALA A 8 -1.92 6.02 15.42
N ASN A 9 -0.67 5.54 15.42
CA ASN A 9 -0.33 4.23 14.82
C ASN A 9 -1.02 3.07 15.55
N ILE A 10 -1.06 3.09 16.90
CA ILE A 10 -1.82 2.11 17.69
C ILE A 10 -3.29 2.14 17.29
N ALA A 11 -3.90 3.32 17.21
CA ALA A 11 -5.30 3.45 16.81
C ALA A 11 -5.53 2.94 15.37
N ALA A 12 -4.63 3.24 14.42
CA ALA A 12 -4.70 2.78 13.04
C ALA A 12 -4.62 1.26 12.89
N VAL A 13 -3.98 0.56 13.82
CA VAL A 13 -3.92 -0.92 13.86
C VAL A 13 -5.12 -1.49 14.63
N VAL A 14 -5.37 -0.99 15.84
CA VAL A 14 -6.34 -1.60 16.76
C VAL A 14 -7.79 -1.34 16.34
N VAL A 15 -8.13 -0.13 15.90
CA VAL A 15 -9.52 0.22 15.57
C VAL A 15 -10.05 -0.58 14.36
N PRO A 16 -9.32 -0.73 13.24
CA PRO A 16 -9.76 -1.61 12.16
C PRO A 16 -9.83 -3.09 12.55
N PHE A 17 -8.93 -3.57 13.41
CA PHE A 17 -8.97 -4.94 13.93
C PHE A 17 -10.23 -5.20 14.77
N LEU A 18 -10.59 -4.28 15.67
CA LEU A 18 -11.86 -4.34 16.40
C LEU A 18 -13.07 -4.27 15.45
N GLY A 19 -12.95 -3.50 14.36
CA GLY A 19 -13.92 -3.48 13.28
C GLY A 19 -14.15 -4.86 12.66
N VAL A 20 -13.08 -5.61 12.39
CA VAL A 20 -13.17 -6.98 11.85
C VAL A 20 -13.85 -7.93 12.85
N ILE A 21 -13.49 -7.86 14.14
CA ILE A 21 -14.15 -8.67 15.19
C ILE A 21 -15.64 -8.36 15.25
N THR A 22 -16.00 -7.07 15.23
CA THR A 22 -17.41 -6.61 15.23
C THR A 22 -18.13 -7.10 13.98
N ALA A 23 -17.50 -6.97 12.80
CA ALA A 23 -18.06 -7.43 11.54
C ALA A 23 -18.31 -8.94 11.55
N ALA A 24 -17.36 -9.74 12.05
CA ALA A 24 -17.50 -11.19 12.16
C ALA A 24 -18.65 -11.58 13.08
N ALA A 25 -18.83 -10.91 14.22
CA ALA A 25 -19.93 -11.13 15.14
C ALA A 25 -21.30 -10.75 14.54
N LEU A 26 -21.36 -9.63 13.80
CA LEU A 26 -22.59 -9.15 13.16
C LEU A 26 -22.95 -9.90 11.88
N LEU A 27 -21.96 -10.42 11.14
CA LEU A 27 -22.18 -11.25 9.96
C LEU A 27 -23.00 -12.50 10.30
N TRP A 28 -22.77 -13.08 11.46
CA TRP A 28 -23.56 -14.19 11.99
C TRP A 28 -25.06 -13.87 12.06
N ASN A 29 -25.39 -12.57 12.19
CA ASN A 29 -26.76 -12.05 12.23
C ASN A 29 -27.20 -11.37 10.92
N HIS A 30 -26.56 -11.70 9.79
CA HIS A 30 -26.89 -11.17 8.45
C HIS A 30 -26.73 -9.63 8.30
N PHE A 31 -25.74 -9.03 8.96
CA PHE A 31 -25.46 -7.58 8.90
C PHE A 31 -24.51 -7.20 7.75
N LEU A 32 -24.70 -7.80 6.57
CA LEU A 32 -23.96 -7.49 5.35
C LEU A 32 -24.89 -7.53 4.14
N GLY A 33 -25.05 -6.40 3.47
CA GLY A 33 -25.87 -6.30 2.26
C GLY A 33 -25.06 -6.10 0.98
N PRO A 34 -25.66 -6.34 -0.21
CA PRO A 34 -24.99 -6.11 -1.50
C PRO A 34 -24.49 -4.68 -1.67
N ARG A 35 -25.21 -3.68 -1.14
CA ARG A 35 -24.79 -2.28 -1.13
C ARG A 35 -23.44 -2.10 -0.40
N ASP A 36 -23.29 -2.72 0.77
CA ASP A 36 -22.07 -2.61 1.57
C ASP A 36 -20.88 -3.23 0.85
N LEU A 37 -21.08 -4.34 0.14
CA LEU A 37 -20.09 -4.97 -0.72
C LEU A 37 -19.67 -4.06 -1.88
N VAL A 38 -20.60 -3.38 -2.53
CA VAL A 38 -20.28 -2.43 -3.61
C VAL A 38 -19.49 -1.25 -3.08
N ILE A 39 -19.91 -0.62 -1.98
CA ILE A 39 -19.19 0.49 -1.37
C ILE A 39 -17.80 0.03 -0.93
N PHE A 40 -17.70 -1.14 -0.29
CA PHE A 40 -16.42 -1.76 0.08
C PHE A 40 -15.48 -1.93 -1.12
N ALA A 41 -15.95 -2.56 -2.20
CA ALA A 41 -15.15 -2.82 -3.38
C ALA A 41 -14.64 -1.51 -4.03
N VAL A 42 -15.51 -0.50 -4.15
CA VAL A 42 -15.12 0.82 -4.68
C VAL A 42 -14.07 1.49 -3.78
N MET A 43 -14.32 1.56 -2.47
CA MET A 43 -13.39 2.18 -1.53
C MET A 43 -12.06 1.43 -1.43
N TYR A 44 -12.10 0.09 -1.51
CA TYR A 44 -10.91 -0.75 -1.57
C TYR A 44 -10.07 -0.42 -2.81
N LEU A 45 -10.66 -0.48 -4.00
CA LEU A 45 -9.97 -0.23 -5.25
C LEU A 45 -9.39 1.19 -5.29
N LEU A 46 -10.15 2.22 -4.90
CA LEU A 46 -9.68 3.59 -4.90
C LEU A 46 -8.48 3.80 -3.97
N SER A 47 -8.55 3.32 -2.72
CA SER A 47 -7.46 3.48 -1.77
C SER A 47 -6.24 2.61 -2.10
N ALA A 48 -6.45 1.36 -2.53
CA ALA A 48 -5.36 0.47 -2.93
C ALA A 48 -4.65 0.96 -4.20
N LEU A 49 -5.39 1.42 -5.23
CA LEU A 49 -4.78 2.04 -6.42
C LEU A 49 -4.09 3.36 -6.10
N GLY A 50 -4.60 4.14 -5.14
CA GLY A 50 -3.92 5.32 -4.61
C GLY A 50 -2.54 4.99 -4.03
N VAL A 51 -2.41 3.85 -3.32
CA VAL A 51 -1.12 3.36 -2.83
C VAL A 51 -0.27 2.79 -3.97
N THR A 52 -0.78 1.82 -4.71
CA THR A 52 0.02 1.05 -5.68
C THR A 52 0.41 1.86 -6.90
N VAL A 53 -0.52 2.61 -7.50
CA VAL A 53 -0.25 3.45 -8.67
C VAL A 53 0.26 4.83 -8.26
N GLY A 54 -0.35 5.43 -7.21
CA GLY A 54 -0.02 6.77 -6.75
C GLY A 54 1.27 6.83 -5.93
N PHE A 55 1.24 6.31 -4.70
CA PHE A 55 2.39 6.41 -3.80
C PHE A 55 3.59 5.63 -4.32
N HIS A 56 3.38 4.39 -4.71
CA HIS A 56 4.45 3.47 -5.06
C HIS A 56 5.03 3.76 -6.46
N ARG A 57 4.26 3.49 -7.53
CA ARG A 57 4.81 3.55 -8.90
C ARG A 57 5.03 4.97 -9.39
N LEU A 58 4.11 5.91 -9.12
CA LEU A 58 4.23 7.29 -9.60
C LEU A 58 5.18 8.12 -8.75
N LEU A 59 4.92 8.22 -7.42
CA LEU A 59 5.62 9.17 -6.55
C LEU A 59 6.96 8.61 -6.03
N THR A 60 7.04 7.33 -5.69
CA THR A 60 8.28 6.71 -5.20
C THR A 60 9.24 6.42 -6.36
N HIS A 61 8.81 5.62 -7.33
CA HIS A 61 9.68 5.09 -8.37
C HIS A 61 9.69 5.89 -9.66
N ARG A 62 8.78 6.88 -9.80
CA ARG A 62 8.67 7.71 -11.02
C ARG A 62 8.56 6.86 -12.29
N ALA A 63 7.85 5.73 -12.19
CA ALA A 63 7.70 4.74 -13.24
C ALA A 63 6.92 5.22 -14.46
N PHE A 64 6.22 6.33 -14.34
CA PHE A 64 5.52 7.05 -15.40
C PHE A 64 5.29 8.51 -15.00
N GLN A 65 4.85 9.34 -15.95
CA GLN A 65 4.42 10.71 -15.70
C GLN A 65 2.93 10.86 -15.96
N THR A 66 2.32 11.87 -15.31
CA THR A 66 0.89 12.17 -15.48
C THR A 66 0.59 13.65 -15.27
N ARG A 67 -0.65 14.08 -15.57
CA ARG A 67 -1.12 15.44 -15.32
C ARG A 67 -1.13 15.77 -13.83
N PRO A 68 -0.85 17.03 -13.42
CA PRO A 68 -0.81 17.41 -12.00
C PRO A 68 -2.09 17.06 -11.23
N TRP A 69 -3.27 17.29 -11.81
CA TRP A 69 -4.53 16.96 -11.15
C TRP A 69 -4.64 15.46 -10.83
N LEU A 70 -4.22 14.57 -11.73
CA LEU A 70 -4.27 13.12 -11.51
C LEU A 70 -3.22 12.68 -10.47
N ARG A 71 -2.01 13.28 -10.52
CA ARG A 71 -0.95 13.06 -9.52
C ARG A 71 -1.45 13.37 -8.11
N TYR A 72 -2.11 14.51 -7.91
CA TYR A 72 -2.63 14.90 -6.60
C TYR A 72 -3.87 14.10 -6.20
N THR A 73 -4.73 13.75 -7.14
CA THR A 73 -5.87 12.84 -6.88
C THR A 73 -5.36 11.49 -6.38
N LEU A 74 -4.37 10.88 -7.05
CA LEU A 74 -3.78 9.62 -6.60
C LEU A 74 -3.12 9.74 -5.23
N ALA A 75 -2.49 10.88 -4.92
CA ALA A 75 -1.92 11.14 -3.59
C ALA A 75 -3.01 11.21 -2.50
N ILE A 76 -4.15 11.84 -2.77
CA ILE A 76 -5.30 11.87 -1.84
C ILE A 76 -5.89 10.47 -1.67
N LEU A 77 -6.11 9.72 -2.75
CA LEU A 77 -6.63 8.36 -2.70
C LEU A 77 -5.71 7.41 -1.93
N GLY A 78 -4.38 7.52 -2.12
CA GLY A 78 -3.39 6.77 -1.33
C GLY A 78 -3.46 7.12 0.16
N SER A 79 -3.62 8.40 0.50
CA SER A 79 -3.79 8.84 1.90
C SER A 79 -5.07 8.29 2.54
N MET A 80 -6.12 7.98 1.75
CA MET A 80 -7.34 7.33 2.24
C MET A 80 -7.13 5.87 2.67
N SER A 81 -5.97 5.28 2.41
CA SER A 81 -5.59 3.97 2.95
C SER A 81 -5.22 4.00 4.44
N LEU A 82 -5.01 5.18 5.02
CA LEU A 82 -4.57 5.40 6.42
C LEU A 82 -3.18 4.80 6.74
N GLN A 83 -2.28 4.78 5.76
CA GLN A 83 -0.90 4.31 5.92
C GLN A 83 0.10 5.44 6.18
N GLY A 84 -0.35 6.62 6.63
CA GLY A 84 0.48 7.80 6.86
C GLY A 84 0.36 8.86 5.75
N GLY A 85 1.01 9.99 5.97
CA GLY A 85 1.10 11.07 4.98
C GLY A 85 1.92 10.65 3.76
N VAL A 86 1.57 11.19 2.59
CA VAL A 86 2.18 10.80 1.31
C VAL A 86 3.70 11.00 1.28
N ILE A 87 4.21 12.09 1.88
CA ILE A 87 5.65 12.40 1.89
C ILE A 87 6.38 11.42 2.81
N ASP A 88 5.82 11.11 3.97
CA ASP A 88 6.40 10.21 4.95
C ASP A 88 6.42 8.77 4.41
N TRP A 89 5.33 8.33 3.80
CA TRP A 89 5.24 7.02 3.15
C TRP A 89 6.29 6.84 2.04
N VAL A 90 6.42 7.84 1.15
CA VAL A 90 7.40 7.80 0.07
C VAL A 90 8.83 7.84 0.61
N ALA A 91 9.09 8.62 1.67
CA ALA A 91 10.40 8.69 2.29
C ALA A 91 10.80 7.35 2.94
N ASP A 92 9.90 6.71 3.69
CA ASP A 92 10.14 5.39 4.29
C ASP A 92 10.40 4.34 3.20
N HIS A 93 9.61 4.34 2.11
CA HIS A 93 9.75 3.37 1.03
C HIS A 93 11.03 3.57 0.20
N ARG A 94 11.42 4.80 -0.10
CA ARG A 94 12.71 5.08 -0.77
C ARG A 94 13.90 4.74 0.14
N LYS A 95 13.75 4.91 1.47
CA LYS A 95 14.74 4.45 2.45
C LYS A 95 14.84 2.93 2.44
N HIS A 96 13.71 2.21 2.40
CA HIS A 96 13.68 0.76 2.23
C HIS A 96 14.50 0.32 1.00
N HIS A 97 14.23 0.87 -0.18
CA HIS A 97 14.99 0.55 -1.38
C HIS A 97 16.48 0.92 -1.34
N THR A 98 16.88 1.81 -0.44
CA THR A 98 18.29 2.16 -0.23
C THR A 98 19.02 1.14 0.64
N PHE A 99 18.32 0.51 1.58
CA PHE A 99 18.86 -0.38 2.61
C PHE A 99 18.16 -1.74 2.65
N THR A 100 17.55 -2.17 1.55
CA THR A 100 16.68 -3.35 1.52
C THR A 100 17.34 -4.56 2.18
N ASP A 101 16.69 -5.08 3.22
CA ASP A 101 17.12 -6.23 4.03
C ASP A 101 18.45 -6.04 4.79
N GLU A 102 18.96 -4.81 4.86
CA GLU A 102 20.18 -4.44 5.58
C GLU A 102 19.86 -3.57 6.81
N GLU A 103 20.89 -3.26 7.61
CA GLU A 103 20.78 -2.31 8.71
C GLU A 103 20.38 -0.92 8.18
N GLY A 104 19.29 -0.37 8.71
CA GLY A 104 18.71 0.89 8.25
C GLY A 104 17.42 0.74 7.46
N ASP A 105 17.06 -0.45 7.00
CA ASP A 105 15.76 -0.74 6.41
C ASP A 105 14.66 -0.54 7.47
N PRO A 106 13.61 0.27 7.20
CA PRO A 106 12.55 0.51 8.19
C PRO A 106 11.76 -0.74 8.58
N HIS A 107 11.66 -1.75 7.73
CA HIS A 107 10.76 -2.88 7.93
C HIS A 107 11.30 -4.23 7.40
N SER A 108 12.63 -4.41 7.39
CA SER A 108 13.21 -5.71 7.00
C SER A 108 12.81 -6.83 7.99
N PRO A 109 12.41 -8.01 7.51
CA PRO A 109 12.25 -9.18 8.35
C PRO A 109 13.58 -9.87 8.70
N HIS A 110 14.71 -9.45 8.11
CA HIS A 110 16.00 -10.10 8.22
C HIS A 110 16.99 -9.35 9.11
N ALA A 111 17.04 -8.01 9.00
CA ALA A 111 18.03 -7.20 9.69
C ALA A 111 17.71 -7.03 11.18
N GLY A 112 18.67 -7.30 12.07
CA GLY A 112 18.58 -6.97 13.50
C GLY A 112 17.77 -7.94 14.37
N HIS A 113 17.23 -9.05 13.85
CA HIS A 113 16.32 -9.94 14.57
C HIS A 113 16.98 -11.23 15.11
N GLY A 114 18.28 -11.43 14.86
CA GLY A 114 19.01 -12.63 15.28
C GLY A 114 18.73 -13.86 14.41
N ALA A 115 19.20 -15.03 14.86
CA ALA A 115 19.14 -16.26 14.10
C ALA A 115 18.06 -17.23 14.60
N GLY A 116 17.73 -18.25 13.79
CA GLY A 116 16.81 -19.34 14.13
C GLY A 116 15.34 -18.92 14.18
N LEU A 117 14.49 -19.81 14.69
CA LEU A 117 13.04 -19.64 14.67
C LEU A 117 12.57 -18.36 15.39
N ARG A 118 13.23 -18.00 16.51
CA ARG A 118 12.90 -16.77 17.25
C ARG A 118 13.21 -15.52 16.43
N GLY A 119 14.37 -15.46 15.77
CA GLY A 119 14.74 -14.35 14.89
C GLY A 119 13.76 -14.23 13.71
N MET A 120 13.41 -15.36 13.08
CA MET A 120 12.42 -15.40 12.00
C MET A 120 11.07 -14.85 12.43
N VAL A 121 10.52 -15.28 13.55
CA VAL A 121 9.20 -14.82 14.05
C VAL A 121 9.26 -13.34 14.43
N ALA A 122 10.34 -12.90 15.10
CA ALA A 122 10.54 -11.50 15.47
C ALA A 122 10.66 -10.60 14.22
N GLY A 123 11.41 -11.03 13.20
CA GLY A 123 11.57 -10.31 11.94
C GLY A 123 10.25 -10.20 11.17
N LEU A 124 9.52 -11.30 11.02
CA LEU A 124 8.20 -11.29 10.37
C LEU A 124 7.20 -10.40 11.11
N TRP A 125 7.19 -10.43 12.45
CA TRP A 125 6.39 -9.52 13.27
C TRP A 125 6.80 -8.07 13.04
N HIS A 126 8.11 -7.78 13.08
CA HIS A 126 8.62 -6.43 12.85
C HIS A 126 8.20 -5.93 11.47
N ALA A 127 8.48 -6.67 10.40
CA ALA A 127 8.18 -6.28 9.03
C ALA A 127 6.66 -6.12 8.78
N HIS A 128 5.82 -6.92 9.47
CA HIS A 128 4.38 -6.85 9.27
C HIS A 128 3.74 -5.71 10.06
N VAL A 129 4.01 -5.58 11.36
CA VAL A 129 3.32 -4.61 12.24
C VAL A 129 4.29 -3.84 13.14
N GLY A 130 5.38 -4.47 13.62
CA GLY A 130 6.25 -3.91 14.66
C GLY A 130 6.88 -2.58 14.24
N TRP A 131 7.32 -2.46 12.99
CA TRP A 131 7.93 -1.26 12.43
C TRP A 131 7.05 -0.01 12.54
N LEU A 132 5.72 -0.17 12.57
CA LEU A 132 4.78 0.95 12.75
C LEU A 132 4.95 1.68 14.10
N PHE A 133 5.46 0.98 15.09
CA PHE A 133 5.66 1.51 16.44
C PHE A 133 7.09 1.99 16.71
N GLU A 134 8.01 1.68 15.79
CA GLU A 134 9.45 1.93 15.94
C GLU A 134 9.99 2.89 14.89
N THR A 135 9.78 2.60 13.61
CA THR A 135 10.48 3.23 12.49
C THR A 135 9.58 4.01 11.52
N HIS A 136 8.26 3.76 11.53
CA HIS A 136 7.31 4.40 10.61
C HIS A 136 7.34 5.93 10.71
N GLY A 137 7.46 6.60 9.55
CA GLY A 137 7.55 8.06 9.45
C GLY A 137 8.86 8.64 9.99
N GLN A 138 9.90 7.82 10.23
CA GLN A 138 11.19 8.27 10.75
C GLN A 138 12.24 8.53 9.66
N ALA A 139 11.96 8.16 8.42
CA ALA A 139 12.86 8.49 7.31
C ALA A 139 12.92 10.01 7.10
N SER A 140 14.12 10.54 6.89
CA SER A 140 14.29 11.96 6.59
C SER A 140 13.64 12.29 5.24
N SER A 141 12.49 12.95 5.25
CA SER A 141 11.80 13.38 4.04
C SER A 141 12.64 14.33 3.18
N LYS A 142 13.50 15.17 3.80
CA LYS A 142 14.45 16.03 3.08
C LYS A 142 15.51 15.22 2.33
N ARG A 143 15.89 14.03 2.82
CA ARG A 143 16.87 13.16 2.16
C ARG A 143 16.21 12.25 1.13
N PHE A 144 15.12 11.58 1.50
CA PHE A 144 14.52 10.52 0.70
C PHE A 144 13.36 10.97 -0.22
N ALA A 145 12.70 12.13 0.09
CA ALA A 145 11.61 12.66 -0.71
C ALA A 145 11.72 14.18 -0.95
N PRO A 146 12.91 14.74 -1.31
CA PRO A 146 13.10 16.19 -1.46
C PRO A 146 12.16 16.77 -2.51
N ASP A 147 11.91 16.09 -3.61
CA ASP A 147 11.00 16.46 -4.68
C ASP A 147 9.55 16.65 -4.23
N LEU A 148 9.09 15.87 -3.26
CA LEU A 148 7.75 16.01 -2.69
C LEU A 148 7.72 17.10 -1.61
N VAL A 149 8.82 17.26 -0.87
CA VAL A 149 8.96 18.36 0.10
C VAL A 149 9.00 19.73 -0.58
N GLU A 150 9.54 19.83 -1.78
CA GLU A 150 9.58 21.07 -2.57
C GLU A 150 8.21 21.42 -3.21
N ASP A 151 7.36 20.43 -3.48
CA ASP A 151 6.02 20.61 -4.05
C ASP A 151 5.03 21.15 -3.00
N PRO A 152 4.53 22.41 -3.13
CA PRO A 152 3.64 23.01 -2.14
C PRO A 152 2.29 22.31 -2.03
N THR A 153 1.77 21.78 -3.15
CA THR A 153 0.49 21.03 -3.15
C THR A 153 0.66 19.69 -2.45
N MET A 154 1.78 19.00 -2.68
CA MET A 154 2.07 17.74 -2.02
C MET A 154 2.24 17.93 -0.50
N ARG A 155 2.91 19.02 -0.06
CA ARG A 155 2.98 19.37 1.37
C ARG A 155 1.61 19.64 1.97
N ALA A 156 0.73 20.34 1.22
CA ALA A 156 -0.64 20.59 1.69
C ALA A 156 -1.43 19.27 1.86
N ILE A 157 -1.33 18.35 0.88
CA ILE A 157 -1.95 17.02 0.97
C ILE A 157 -1.39 16.25 2.17
N ASN A 158 -0.07 16.24 2.36
CA ASN A 158 0.58 15.55 3.49
C ASN A 158 0.09 16.11 4.84
N LYS A 159 0.04 17.44 4.98
CA LYS A 159 -0.47 18.11 6.18
C LYS A 159 -1.96 17.83 6.43
N SER A 160 -2.74 17.64 5.36
CA SER A 160 -4.17 17.36 5.43
C SER A 160 -4.48 15.88 5.68
N PHE A 161 -3.48 15.04 5.89
CA PHE A 161 -3.66 13.60 6.11
C PHE A 161 -4.71 13.28 7.20
N PRO A 162 -4.75 13.92 8.38
CA PRO A 162 -5.79 13.61 9.39
C PRO A 162 -7.20 13.89 8.88
N LEU A 163 -7.41 14.93 8.08
CA LEU A 163 -8.70 15.24 7.48
C LEU A 163 -9.07 14.24 6.38
N ILE A 164 -8.11 13.82 5.56
CA ILE A 164 -8.31 12.80 4.52
C ILE A 164 -8.65 11.45 5.18
N ALA A 165 -7.98 11.10 6.27
CA ALA A 165 -8.27 9.90 7.05
C ALA A 165 -9.71 9.91 7.62
N LEU A 166 -10.14 11.04 8.17
CA LEU A 166 -11.54 11.22 8.60
C LEU A 166 -12.51 11.08 7.42
N GLY A 167 -12.20 11.71 6.28
CA GLY A 167 -12.98 11.59 5.04
C GLY A 167 -13.08 10.14 4.54
N SER A 168 -12.01 9.37 4.70
CA SER A 168 -11.97 7.95 4.33
C SER A 168 -12.94 7.08 5.13
N LEU A 169 -13.32 7.50 6.32
CA LEU A 169 -14.36 6.87 7.16
C LEU A 169 -15.74 7.49 6.93
N ALA A 170 -15.80 8.82 6.76
CA ALA A 170 -17.06 9.54 6.58
C ALA A 170 -17.72 9.23 5.22
N VAL A 171 -16.93 9.09 4.14
CA VAL A 171 -17.48 8.83 2.80
C VAL A 171 -18.30 7.53 2.75
N PRO A 172 -17.81 6.35 3.17
CA PRO A 172 -18.61 5.14 3.15
C PRO A 172 -19.84 5.23 4.07
N PHE A 173 -19.71 5.88 5.24
CA PHE A 173 -20.86 6.13 6.12
C PHE A 173 -21.95 6.93 5.40
N LEU A 174 -21.60 8.05 4.79
CA LEU A 174 -22.54 8.93 4.10
C LEU A 174 -23.17 8.22 2.88
N LEU A 175 -22.39 7.51 2.10
CA LEU A 175 -22.90 6.72 0.97
C LEU A 175 -23.89 5.66 1.44
N GLY A 176 -23.56 4.90 2.47
CA GLY A 176 -24.46 3.90 3.04
C GLY A 176 -25.74 4.49 3.57
N PHE A 177 -25.65 5.61 4.31
CA PHE A 177 -26.79 6.34 4.84
C PHE A 177 -27.74 6.82 3.73
N VAL A 178 -27.20 7.50 2.72
CA VAL A 178 -28.01 8.03 1.60
C VAL A 178 -28.63 6.89 0.78
N LEU A 179 -27.85 5.89 0.41
CA LEU A 179 -28.30 4.76 -0.42
C LEU A 179 -29.26 3.81 0.30
N SER A 180 -29.41 3.95 1.62
CA SER A 180 -30.40 3.19 2.43
C SER A 180 -31.68 3.96 2.68
N GLY A 181 -31.86 5.14 2.10
CA GLY A 181 -33.00 6.01 2.39
C GLY A 181 -32.95 6.68 3.77
N GLY A 182 -31.74 6.91 4.31
CA GLY A 182 -31.51 7.58 5.58
C GLY A 182 -31.45 6.65 6.81
N SER A 183 -31.24 5.35 6.59
CA SER A 183 -31.06 4.41 7.72
C SER A 183 -29.68 4.61 8.37
N LEU A 184 -29.67 5.00 9.63
CA LEU A 184 -28.44 5.16 10.40
C LEU A 184 -27.73 3.81 10.60
N VAL A 185 -28.44 2.79 11.06
CA VAL A 185 -27.86 1.50 11.44
C VAL A 185 -27.60 0.62 10.21
N ALA A 186 -28.69 0.27 9.47
CA ALA A 186 -28.59 -0.64 8.32
C ALA A 186 -27.94 0.00 7.07
N GLY A 187 -27.64 1.30 7.10
CA GLY A 187 -26.99 2.05 6.04
C GLY A 187 -25.66 2.63 6.46
N GLY A 188 -25.68 3.72 7.23
CA GLY A 188 -24.49 4.48 7.59
C GLY A 188 -23.48 3.66 8.40
N LEU A 189 -23.89 3.07 9.52
CA LEU A 189 -22.99 2.31 10.39
C LEU A 189 -22.55 0.98 9.75
N SER A 190 -23.42 0.31 8.98
CA SER A 190 -23.03 -0.88 8.23
C SER A 190 -21.94 -0.57 7.21
N ALA A 191 -22.12 0.46 6.39
CA ALA A 191 -21.12 0.86 5.40
C ALA A 191 -19.81 1.38 6.05
N LEU A 192 -19.89 2.10 7.18
CA LEU A 192 -18.70 2.47 7.97
C LEU A 192 -17.96 1.24 8.46
N LEU A 193 -18.65 0.23 8.97
CA LEU A 193 -18.04 -1.00 9.46
C LEU A 193 -17.31 -1.73 8.31
N TRP A 194 -18.04 -2.02 7.22
CA TRP A 194 -17.48 -2.83 6.12
C TRP A 194 -16.54 -2.03 5.22
N ALA A 195 -16.99 -0.93 4.64
CA ALA A 195 -16.22 -0.14 3.68
C ALA A 195 -15.29 0.91 4.33
N GLY A 196 -15.48 1.18 5.62
CA GLY A 196 -14.53 1.93 6.45
C GLY A 196 -13.53 0.98 7.11
N LEU A 197 -13.88 0.36 8.23
CA LEU A 197 -12.95 -0.32 9.12
C LEU A 197 -12.40 -1.63 8.55
N VAL A 198 -13.28 -2.53 8.06
CA VAL A 198 -12.84 -3.83 7.48
C VAL A 198 -11.99 -3.61 6.24
N ARG A 199 -12.34 -2.63 5.40
CA ARG A 199 -11.54 -2.26 4.23
C ARG A 199 -10.15 -1.75 4.64
N ILE A 200 -10.04 -0.85 5.62
CA ILE A 200 -8.75 -0.34 6.11
C ILE A 200 -7.90 -1.50 6.63
N PHE A 201 -8.47 -2.36 7.47
CA PHE A 201 -7.78 -3.56 7.95
C PHE A 201 -7.21 -4.38 6.79
N LEU A 202 -8.04 -4.68 5.78
CA LEU A 202 -7.62 -5.50 4.65
C LEU A 202 -6.50 -4.83 3.84
N VAL A 203 -6.62 -3.53 3.51
CA VAL A 203 -5.60 -2.78 2.78
C VAL A 203 -4.28 -2.77 3.55
N HIS A 204 -4.31 -2.54 4.87
CA HIS A 204 -3.13 -2.55 5.73
C HIS A 204 -2.43 -3.90 5.71
N HIS A 205 -3.15 -4.98 6.03
CA HIS A 205 -2.55 -6.30 6.12
C HIS A 205 -2.05 -6.83 4.76
N ILE A 206 -2.70 -6.47 3.65
CA ILE A 206 -2.18 -6.77 2.32
C ILE A 206 -0.88 -6.01 2.06
N THR A 207 -0.83 -4.70 2.32
CA THR A 207 0.41 -3.91 2.14
C THR A 207 1.53 -4.41 3.04
N TRP A 208 1.26 -4.65 4.33
CA TRP A 208 2.27 -5.16 5.26
C TRP A 208 2.73 -6.58 4.95
N SER A 209 1.90 -7.37 4.26
CA SER A 209 2.32 -8.67 3.73
C SER A 209 3.34 -8.54 2.61
N ILE A 210 3.36 -7.44 1.87
CA ILE A 210 4.43 -7.18 0.91
C ILE A 210 5.77 -7.03 1.66
N ASN A 211 5.80 -6.28 2.75
CA ASN A 211 7.01 -6.07 3.55
C ASN A 211 7.48 -7.35 4.27
N SER A 212 6.56 -8.18 4.75
CA SER A 212 6.88 -9.38 5.53
C SER A 212 6.95 -10.64 4.67
N ILE A 213 5.83 -11.04 4.06
CA ILE A 213 5.73 -12.31 3.32
C ILE A 213 6.56 -12.27 2.05
N CYS A 214 6.49 -11.17 1.26
CA CYS A 214 7.24 -11.05 0.01
C CYS A 214 8.74 -10.77 0.20
N HIS A 215 9.24 -10.62 1.43
CA HIS A 215 10.66 -10.64 1.76
C HIS A 215 11.09 -11.94 2.45
N PHE A 216 10.20 -12.93 2.55
CA PHE A 216 10.51 -14.16 3.26
C PHE A 216 10.12 -15.45 2.51
N PHE A 217 8.96 -15.49 1.86
CA PHE A 217 8.41 -16.66 1.20
C PHE A 217 8.05 -16.35 -0.25
N GLY A 218 8.46 -17.19 -1.18
CA GLY A 218 8.05 -17.05 -2.58
C GLY A 218 9.13 -17.49 -3.56
N SER A 219 8.96 -17.09 -4.81
CA SER A 219 9.90 -17.42 -5.89
C SER A 219 10.78 -16.23 -6.25
N ARG A 220 12.02 -16.53 -6.63
CA ARG A 220 13.00 -15.56 -7.14
C ARG A 220 13.42 -15.97 -8.54
N ARG A 221 13.58 -15.01 -9.43
CA ARG A 221 13.92 -15.26 -10.84
C ARG A 221 15.16 -14.50 -11.28
N PHE A 222 15.38 -13.35 -10.69
CA PHE A 222 16.48 -12.45 -11.06
C PHE A 222 17.56 -12.45 -9.98
N GLU A 223 18.75 -12.02 -10.35
CA GLU A 223 19.80 -11.74 -9.37
C GLU A 223 19.53 -10.37 -8.73
N THR A 224 19.36 -10.36 -7.43
CA THR A 224 19.26 -9.17 -6.56
C THR A 224 19.96 -9.44 -5.25
N ASP A 225 20.49 -8.40 -4.62
CA ASP A 225 21.23 -8.51 -3.35
C ASP A 225 20.30 -8.61 -2.13
N ASP A 226 18.99 -8.36 -2.31
CA ASP A 226 17.96 -8.44 -1.29
C ASP A 226 17.31 -9.84 -1.18
N GLN A 227 16.35 -10.02 -0.27
CA GLN A 227 15.60 -11.27 -0.06
C GLN A 227 14.17 -11.21 -0.62
N SER A 228 13.84 -10.22 -1.44
CA SER A 228 12.50 -10.08 -2.05
C SER A 228 12.09 -11.31 -2.85
N THR A 229 10.82 -11.65 -2.83
CA THR A 229 10.22 -12.80 -3.51
C THR A 229 8.92 -12.44 -4.20
N ASN A 230 8.51 -13.25 -5.18
CA ASN A 230 7.20 -13.18 -5.83
C ASN A 230 6.23 -14.14 -5.16
N VAL A 231 5.03 -13.65 -4.77
CA VAL A 231 3.99 -14.42 -4.09
C VAL A 231 2.71 -14.43 -4.90
N PHE A 232 2.47 -15.51 -5.65
CA PHE A 232 1.38 -15.64 -6.61
C PHE A 232 -0.02 -15.36 -6.03
N TRP A 233 -0.37 -15.98 -4.90
CA TRP A 233 -1.71 -15.88 -4.31
C TRP A 233 -2.01 -14.49 -3.73
N LEU A 234 -0.99 -13.70 -3.42
CA LEU A 234 -1.12 -12.33 -2.93
C LEU A 234 -1.18 -11.30 -4.07
N ALA A 235 -0.86 -11.69 -5.31
CA ALA A 235 -0.75 -10.76 -6.44
C ALA A 235 -2.07 -10.05 -6.75
N LEU A 236 -3.19 -10.77 -6.79
CA LEU A 236 -4.49 -10.17 -7.11
C LEU A 236 -4.99 -9.24 -5.99
N PRO A 237 -5.04 -9.63 -4.71
CA PRO A 237 -5.45 -8.70 -3.65
C PRO A 237 -4.51 -7.50 -3.49
N SER A 238 -3.23 -7.63 -3.78
CA SER A 238 -2.27 -6.50 -3.75
C SER A 238 -2.25 -5.67 -5.03
N LEU A 239 -3.11 -5.96 -6.00
CA LEU A 239 -3.16 -5.31 -7.32
C LEU A 239 -1.82 -5.35 -8.08
N GLY A 240 -1.05 -6.43 -7.92
CA GLY A 240 0.23 -6.69 -8.59
C GLY A 240 1.47 -6.44 -7.76
N GLU A 241 1.37 -5.86 -6.55
CA GLU A 241 2.54 -5.53 -5.72
C GLU A 241 3.30 -6.77 -5.22
N ALA A 242 2.62 -7.93 -5.13
CA ALA A 242 3.23 -9.18 -4.69
C ALA A 242 4.12 -9.85 -5.75
N TRP A 243 4.25 -9.29 -6.96
CA TRP A 243 5.37 -9.55 -7.86
C TRP A 243 6.60 -8.75 -7.41
N HIS A 244 6.91 -8.86 -6.14
CA HIS A 244 7.79 -7.97 -5.41
C HIS A 244 9.26 -8.18 -5.75
N HIS A 245 9.67 -9.42 -6.02
CA HIS A 245 11.01 -9.69 -6.53
C HIS A 245 11.23 -9.11 -7.94
N ASN A 246 10.23 -9.19 -8.82
CA ASN A 246 10.32 -8.52 -10.12
C ASN A 246 10.49 -7.02 -9.96
N HIS A 247 9.74 -6.43 -8.99
CA HIS A 247 9.83 -5.02 -8.66
C HIS A 247 11.22 -4.65 -8.12
N HIS A 248 11.79 -5.40 -7.18
CA HIS A 248 13.14 -5.15 -6.66
C HIS A 248 14.23 -5.32 -7.72
N ALA A 249 14.05 -6.27 -8.65
CA ALA A 249 14.95 -6.39 -9.79
C ALA A 249 14.87 -5.19 -10.76
N PHE A 250 13.68 -4.56 -10.90
CA PHE A 250 13.43 -3.46 -11.82
C PHE A 250 12.55 -2.37 -11.19
N PRO A 251 13.04 -1.64 -10.17
CA PRO A 251 12.19 -0.77 -9.34
C PRO A 251 11.53 0.38 -10.11
N GLN A 252 12.11 0.84 -11.19
CA GLN A 252 11.52 1.89 -12.04
C GLN A 252 10.45 1.37 -13.01
N SER A 253 10.22 0.05 -13.11
CA SER A 253 9.19 -0.47 -14.01
C SER A 253 7.79 -0.09 -13.55
N ALA A 254 6.95 0.37 -14.49
CA ALA A 254 5.53 0.58 -14.24
C ALA A 254 4.74 -0.74 -14.14
N PHE A 255 5.37 -1.87 -14.46
CA PHE A 255 4.79 -3.22 -14.45
C PHE A 255 5.61 -4.12 -13.53
N HIS A 256 4.95 -4.70 -12.53
CA HIS A 256 5.55 -5.71 -11.66
C HIS A 256 5.34 -7.12 -12.21
N GLY A 257 4.20 -7.38 -12.84
CA GLY A 257 3.99 -8.58 -13.63
C GLY A 257 4.77 -8.51 -14.96
N LEU A 258 5.74 -9.41 -15.16
CA LEU A 258 6.59 -9.46 -16.34
C LEU A 258 6.29 -10.66 -17.24
N ARG A 259 5.40 -11.58 -16.80
CA ARG A 259 4.92 -12.72 -17.59
C ARG A 259 3.41 -12.63 -17.77
N TRP A 260 2.86 -13.28 -18.79
CA TRP A 260 1.45 -13.21 -19.15
C TRP A 260 0.49 -13.66 -18.03
N TYR A 261 0.92 -14.55 -17.15
CA TYR A 261 0.15 -15.05 -15.99
C TYR A 261 0.40 -14.25 -14.70
N GLU A 262 1.35 -13.35 -14.70
CA GLU A 262 1.65 -12.47 -13.58
C GLU A 262 0.66 -11.29 -13.60
N LEU A 263 -0.53 -11.50 -12.98
CA LEU A 263 -1.61 -10.52 -12.98
C LEU A 263 -1.17 -9.24 -12.26
N ASP A 264 -1.21 -8.12 -12.96
CA ASP A 264 -0.81 -6.79 -12.47
C ASP A 264 -1.87 -5.73 -12.80
N PRO A 265 -2.98 -5.68 -12.04
CA PRO A 265 -4.06 -4.71 -12.27
C PRO A 265 -3.59 -3.25 -12.24
N SER A 266 -2.61 -2.91 -11.39
CA SER A 266 -2.03 -1.55 -11.35
C SER A 266 -1.29 -1.20 -12.64
N GLY A 267 -0.51 -2.13 -13.19
CA GLY A 267 0.15 -1.96 -14.49
C GLY A 267 -0.87 -1.82 -15.62
N TRP A 268 -1.97 -2.59 -15.59
CA TRP A 268 -3.03 -2.48 -16.58
C TRP A 268 -3.74 -1.12 -16.53
N LEU A 269 -3.97 -0.57 -15.32
CA LEU A 269 -4.51 0.78 -15.18
C LEU A 269 -3.56 1.84 -15.76
N ILE A 270 -2.26 1.77 -15.46
CA ILE A 270 -1.26 2.68 -16.02
C ILE A 270 -1.27 2.60 -17.55
N LEU A 271 -1.36 1.40 -18.12
CA LEU A 271 -1.46 1.20 -19.57
C LEU A 271 -2.74 1.82 -20.16
N ALA A 272 -3.88 1.67 -19.47
CA ALA A 272 -5.14 2.29 -19.89
C ALA A 272 -5.04 3.82 -19.86
N LEU A 273 -4.47 4.39 -18.79
CA LEU A 273 -4.20 5.83 -18.68
C LEU A 273 -3.28 6.33 -19.81
N ALA A 274 -2.26 5.56 -20.16
CA ALA A 274 -1.36 5.90 -21.26
C ALA A 274 -2.07 5.89 -22.63
N ARG A 275 -2.96 4.93 -22.88
CA ARG A 275 -3.73 4.86 -24.13
C ARG A 275 -4.67 6.06 -24.32
N VAL A 276 -5.16 6.64 -23.26
CA VAL A 276 -6.02 7.85 -23.33
C VAL A 276 -5.25 9.16 -23.11
N GLY A 277 -3.90 9.13 -23.11
CA GLY A 277 -3.05 10.31 -22.99
C GLY A 277 -2.98 10.93 -21.60
N LEU A 278 -3.39 10.20 -20.56
CA LEU A 278 -3.31 10.63 -19.15
C LEU A 278 -2.03 10.17 -18.47
N ALA A 279 -1.29 9.22 -19.03
CA ALA A 279 0.04 8.84 -18.59
C ALA A 279 1.01 8.81 -19.77
N TRP A 280 2.28 9.16 -19.53
CA TRP A 280 3.36 9.13 -20.54
C TRP A 280 4.68 8.76 -19.87
N ASP A 281 5.75 8.57 -20.65
CA ASP A 281 7.06 8.09 -20.18
C ASP A 281 6.95 6.83 -19.31
N VAL A 282 6.08 5.90 -19.74
CA VAL A 282 5.81 4.66 -19.00
C VAL A 282 7.00 3.71 -19.14
N VAL A 283 7.75 3.54 -18.05
CA VAL A 283 8.95 2.70 -18.02
C VAL A 283 8.54 1.23 -18.07
N ARG A 284 9.20 0.47 -18.96
CA ARG A 284 9.01 -0.98 -19.12
C ARG A 284 10.34 -1.71 -19.09
N VAL A 285 10.31 -2.93 -18.60
CA VAL A 285 11.45 -3.85 -18.70
C VAL A 285 11.49 -4.42 -20.12
N THR A 286 12.61 -4.24 -20.81
CA THR A 286 12.82 -4.89 -22.11
C THR A 286 13.22 -6.35 -21.95
N PRO A 287 12.96 -7.24 -22.94
CA PRO A 287 13.37 -8.64 -22.87
C PRO A 287 14.87 -8.81 -22.63
N GLU A 288 15.70 -7.94 -23.22
CA GLU A 288 17.16 -7.97 -23.07
C GLU A 288 17.58 -7.67 -21.62
N LYS A 289 16.98 -6.62 -21.00
CA LYS A 289 17.23 -6.29 -19.59
C LYS A 289 16.79 -7.41 -18.67
N ALA A 290 15.63 -8.02 -18.95
CA ALA A 290 15.14 -9.13 -18.16
C ALA A 290 16.08 -10.35 -18.26
N THR A 291 16.53 -10.69 -19.46
CA THR A 291 17.45 -11.82 -19.70
C THR A 291 18.80 -11.58 -19.01
N ALA A 292 19.35 -10.37 -19.09
CA ALA A 292 20.65 -10.03 -18.48
C ALA A 292 20.67 -10.11 -16.94
N LYS A 293 19.51 -10.14 -16.29
CA LYS A 293 19.37 -10.27 -14.82
C LYS A 293 18.86 -11.65 -14.38
N LEU A 294 18.67 -12.61 -15.28
CA LEU A 294 18.22 -13.94 -14.88
C LEU A 294 19.28 -14.62 -13.99
N ALA A 295 18.82 -15.19 -12.87
CA ALA A 295 19.68 -15.96 -11.98
C ALA A 295 20.29 -17.17 -12.72
N GLY A 296 21.62 -17.29 -12.71
CA GLY A 296 22.34 -18.38 -13.33
C GLY A 296 22.50 -18.29 -14.86
N SER A 297 22.37 -17.10 -15.46
CA SER A 297 22.67 -16.84 -16.88
C SER A 297 24.15 -16.58 -17.12
#